data_b2debb4acc31cd24aada373f8a069fab
#
_entry.id   b2debb4acc31cd24aada373f8a069fab
#
_cell.length_a   1.000
_cell.length_b   1.000
_cell.length_c   1.000
_cell.angle_alpha   90.00
_cell.angle_beta   90.00
_cell.angle_gamma   90.00
#
_symmetry.space_group_name_H-M   'P 1'
#
loop_
_entity.id
_entity.type
_entity.pdbx_description
1 polymer ?
#
loop_
_entity_poly.entity_id
_entity_poly.type
_entity_poly.pdbx_seq_one_letter_code
_entity_poly.pdbx_strand_id
1 'polypeptide(L)'
;MINIRNEEEKDYERVEEITREAFWNIYIPGCMEHYLVHVMRSHKDFLPELDFVIEVDKQIIGNIMYTKTKLVDESGEEKDILTFGPVSILPKYQRKGYGKKLMEYSFEKAASMDYDIIVIYGNPNNYVSRGFKSCKKYNISLENGTYPSAMMVKELKPD
;
A
#
# COMPACT_ATOMS: atom_id res chain seq x y z
N MET A 1 20.28 -12.28 2.30
CA MET A 1 19.03 -13.06 2.30
C MET A 1 17.83 -12.15 2.54
N ILE A 2 16.80 -12.31 1.74
CA ILE A 2 15.58 -11.50 1.82
C ILE A 2 14.50 -12.28 2.54
N ASN A 3 13.80 -11.64 3.47
CA ASN A 3 12.66 -12.22 4.16
C ASN A 3 11.52 -11.20 4.24
N ILE A 4 10.31 -11.66 3.97
CA ILE A 4 9.11 -10.82 4.08
C ILE A 4 8.18 -11.49 5.09
N ARG A 5 7.77 -10.72 6.10
CA ARG A 5 6.92 -11.21 7.18
C ARG A 5 6.00 -10.09 7.68
N ASN A 6 5.05 -10.44 8.51
CA ASN A 6 4.20 -9.43 9.15
C ASN A 6 5.02 -8.55 10.12
N GLU A 7 4.62 -7.30 10.23
CA GLU A 7 5.17 -6.39 11.24
C GLU A 7 4.74 -6.87 12.62
N GLU A 8 5.65 -6.79 13.58
CA GLU A 8 5.38 -7.08 14.98
C GLU A 8 5.58 -5.81 15.80
N GLU A 9 5.07 -5.79 17.01
CA GLU A 9 5.19 -4.63 17.89
C GLU A 9 6.64 -4.17 18.06
N LYS A 10 7.58 -5.11 18.16
CA LYS A 10 9.01 -4.78 18.27
C LYS A 10 9.57 -4.02 17.07
N ASP A 11 8.86 -4.05 15.94
CA ASP A 11 9.29 -3.43 14.70
C ASP A 11 8.75 -2.00 14.51
N TYR A 12 7.77 -1.59 15.31
CA TYR A 12 7.02 -0.35 15.09
C TYR A 12 7.90 0.89 14.96
N GLU A 13 8.83 1.05 15.88
CA GLU A 13 9.75 2.20 15.86
C GLU A 13 10.61 2.21 14.61
N ARG A 14 11.13 1.04 14.25
CA ARG A 14 11.99 0.91 13.07
C ARG A 14 11.22 1.21 11.78
N VAL A 15 9.99 0.73 11.68
CA VAL A 15 9.13 0.99 10.52
C VAL A 15 8.84 2.48 10.39
N GLU A 16 8.54 3.17 11.50
CA GLU A 16 8.28 4.60 11.46
C GLU A 16 9.53 5.39 11.07
N GLU A 17 10.70 4.98 11.54
CA GLU A 17 11.97 5.58 11.16
C GLU A 17 12.24 5.42 9.66
N ILE A 18 12.03 4.22 9.12
CA ILE A 18 12.20 3.94 7.69
C ILE A 18 11.25 4.79 6.86
N THR A 19 10.00 4.85 7.27
CA THR A 19 8.99 5.64 6.57
C THR A 19 9.37 7.12 6.56
N ARG A 20 9.84 7.63 7.68
CA ARG A 20 10.30 9.01 7.78
C ARG A 20 11.45 9.28 6.82
N GLU A 21 12.46 8.40 6.80
CA GLU A 21 13.60 8.56 5.90
C GLU A 21 13.20 8.47 4.42
N ALA A 22 12.28 7.56 4.09
CA ALA A 22 11.86 7.35 2.70
C ALA A 22 11.08 8.55 2.14
N PHE A 23 10.32 9.25 2.97
CA PHE A 23 9.45 10.34 2.54
C PHE A 23 9.95 11.73 2.91
N TRP A 24 11.10 11.83 3.57
CA TRP A 24 11.62 13.12 4.02
C TRP A 24 11.84 14.08 2.85
N ASN A 25 11.17 15.23 2.90
CA ASN A 25 11.26 16.29 1.88
C ASN A 25 10.87 15.87 0.44
N ILE A 26 10.12 14.77 0.29
CA ILE A 26 9.72 14.30 -1.05
C ILE A 26 8.53 15.11 -1.58
N TYR A 27 7.47 15.28 -0.78
CA TYR A 27 6.25 15.97 -1.21
C TYR A 27 6.03 17.30 -0.52
N ILE A 28 6.46 17.41 0.74
CA ILE A 28 6.36 18.63 1.55
C ILE A 28 7.66 18.75 2.34
N PRO A 29 7.99 19.93 2.91
CA PRO A 29 9.12 20.00 3.84
C PRO A 29 8.91 19.03 5.02
N GLY A 30 9.90 18.18 5.30
CA GLY A 30 9.74 17.08 6.26
C GLY A 30 8.85 15.99 5.67
N CYS A 31 8.01 15.38 6.48
CA CYS A 31 6.99 14.42 6.02
C CYS A 31 5.99 14.12 7.14
N MET A 32 4.84 13.55 6.73
CA MET A 32 3.79 13.13 7.66
C MET A 32 3.53 11.62 7.59
N GLU A 33 4.14 10.93 6.62
CA GLU A 33 3.86 9.52 6.37
C GLU A 33 4.18 8.63 7.56
N HIS A 34 5.24 8.95 8.30
CA HIS A 34 5.60 8.17 9.50
C HIS A 34 4.55 8.33 10.62
N TYR A 35 3.95 9.50 10.73
CA TYR A 35 2.84 9.71 11.67
C TYR A 35 1.60 8.94 11.22
N LEU A 36 1.32 8.94 9.92
CA LEU A 36 0.21 8.18 9.36
C LEU A 36 0.37 6.69 9.67
N VAL A 37 1.57 6.14 9.50
CA VAL A 37 1.85 4.74 9.86
C VAL A 37 1.56 4.50 11.33
N HIS A 38 1.99 5.41 12.20
CA HIS A 38 1.77 5.27 13.64
C HIS A 38 0.29 5.19 13.99
N VAL A 39 -0.53 6.11 13.47
CA VAL A 39 -1.96 6.14 13.78
C VAL A 39 -2.75 5.08 13.04
N MET A 40 -2.28 4.63 11.88
CA MET A 40 -2.95 3.62 11.07
C MET A 40 -3.16 2.31 11.84
N ARG A 41 -2.19 1.93 12.65
CA ARG A 41 -2.26 0.67 13.42
C ARG A 41 -3.44 0.62 14.38
N SER A 42 -3.96 1.78 14.79
CA SER A 42 -5.13 1.89 15.67
C SER A 42 -6.43 2.11 14.91
N HIS A 43 -6.36 2.22 13.59
CA HIS A 43 -7.55 2.47 12.77
C HIS A 43 -8.38 1.20 12.67
N LYS A 44 -9.72 1.35 12.72
CA LYS A 44 -10.65 0.22 12.69
C LYS A 44 -10.56 -0.63 11.42
N ASP A 45 -10.14 -0.04 10.30
CA ASP A 45 -10.04 -0.72 9.02
C ASP A 45 -8.64 -1.24 8.70
N PHE A 46 -7.70 -1.06 9.62
CA PHE A 46 -6.34 -1.57 9.46
C PHE A 46 -6.34 -3.10 9.47
N LEU A 47 -5.56 -3.69 8.57
CA LEU A 47 -5.46 -5.15 8.43
C LEU A 47 -4.05 -5.61 8.84
N PRO A 48 -3.88 -6.02 10.11
CA PRO A 48 -2.56 -6.51 10.57
C PRO A 48 -2.03 -7.67 9.75
N GLU A 49 -2.90 -8.53 9.24
CA GLU A 49 -2.50 -9.67 8.43
C GLU A 49 -1.96 -9.26 7.05
N LEU A 50 -2.18 -8.01 6.65
CA LEU A 50 -1.65 -7.42 5.41
C LEU A 50 -0.74 -6.22 5.71
N ASP A 51 -0.01 -6.31 6.80
CA ASP A 51 1.02 -5.34 7.18
C ASP A 51 2.34 -6.11 7.19
N PHE A 52 3.20 -5.83 6.20
CA PHE A 52 4.43 -6.58 5.98
C PHE A 52 5.67 -5.71 6.06
N VAL A 53 6.72 -6.31 6.59
CA VAL A 53 8.07 -5.74 6.53
C VAL A 53 8.94 -6.61 5.64
N ILE A 54 9.91 -6.00 4.97
CA ILE A 54 10.92 -6.72 4.21
C ILE A 54 12.27 -6.54 4.89
N GLU A 55 12.94 -7.66 5.11
CA GLU A 55 14.25 -7.70 5.75
C GLU A 55 15.32 -8.11 4.75
N VAL A 56 16.48 -7.50 4.88
CA VAL A 56 17.69 -7.93 4.18
C VAL A 56 18.74 -8.14 5.25
N ASP A 57 19.28 -9.37 5.31
CA ASP A 57 20.25 -9.76 6.32
C ASP A 57 19.80 -9.41 7.75
N LYS A 58 18.54 -9.73 8.04
CA LYS A 58 17.89 -9.53 9.36
C LYS A 58 17.64 -8.07 9.73
N GLN A 59 17.84 -7.14 8.80
CA GLN A 59 17.53 -5.72 9.03
C GLN A 59 16.28 -5.34 8.23
N ILE A 60 15.32 -4.72 8.88
CA ILE A 60 14.13 -4.21 8.19
C ILE A 60 14.54 -3.02 7.32
N ILE A 61 14.16 -3.07 6.05
CA ILE A 61 14.46 -2.00 5.09
C ILE A 61 13.21 -1.43 4.42
N GLY A 62 12.04 -1.99 4.68
CA GLY A 62 10.81 -1.50 4.07
C GLY A 62 9.57 -2.04 4.73
N ASN A 63 8.43 -1.44 4.36
CA ASN A 63 7.12 -1.78 4.90
C ASN A 63 6.03 -1.43 3.89
N ILE A 64 4.97 -2.24 3.90
CA ILE A 64 3.71 -1.94 3.22
C ILE A 64 2.58 -2.32 4.17
N MET A 65 1.56 -1.47 4.30
CA MET A 65 0.40 -1.78 5.13
C MET A 65 -0.90 -1.46 4.40
N TYR A 66 -1.91 -2.27 4.66
CA TYR A 66 -3.20 -2.20 3.99
C TYR A 66 -4.30 -1.82 4.95
N THR A 67 -5.31 -1.14 4.43
CA THR A 67 -6.58 -0.95 5.10
C THR A 67 -7.71 -1.41 4.20
N LYS A 68 -8.83 -1.75 4.82
CA LYS A 68 -10.05 -2.11 4.10
C LYS A 68 -10.84 -0.85 3.78
N THR A 69 -11.40 -0.79 2.58
CA THR A 69 -12.30 0.28 2.18
C THR A 69 -13.44 -0.32 1.35
N LYS A 70 -14.32 0.50 0.82
CA LYS A 70 -15.50 0.02 0.12
C LYS A 70 -15.68 0.66 -1.24
N LEU A 71 -16.14 -0.15 -2.20
CA LEU A 71 -16.72 0.33 -3.43
C LEU A 71 -18.24 0.26 -3.28
N VAL A 72 -18.94 1.32 -3.69
CA VAL A 72 -20.39 1.38 -3.66
C VAL A 72 -20.88 1.53 -5.09
N ASP A 73 -21.79 0.65 -5.53
CA ASP A 73 -22.34 0.73 -6.88
C ASP A 73 -23.55 1.65 -6.94
N GLU A 74 -24.13 1.80 -8.14
CA GLU A 74 -25.28 2.68 -8.37
C GLU A 74 -26.53 2.28 -7.57
N SER A 75 -26.65 1.00 -7.24
CA SER A 75 -27.78 0.49 -6.45
C SER A 75 -27.56 0.59 -4.94
N GLY A 76 -26.37 1.04 -4.52
CA GLY A 76 -26.01 1.14 -3.12
C GLY A 76 -25.39 -0.11 -2.54
N GLU A 77 -25.15 -1.14 -3.36
CA GLU A 77 -24.44 -2.34 -2.90
C GLU A 77 -22.97 -2.01 -2.64
N GLU A 78 -22.46 -2.53 -1.53
CA GLU A 78 -21.08 -2.29 -1.10
C GLU A 78 -20.24 -3.53 -1.30
N LYS A 79 -18.98 -3.32 -1.73
CA LYS A 79 -17.99 -4.38 -1.83
C LYS A 79 -16.75 -3.97 -1.05
N ASP A 80 -16.27 -4.86 -0.19
CA ASP A 80 -15.01 -4.63 0.53
C ASP A 80 -13.84 -4.78 -0.42
N ILE A 81 -12.99 -3.77 -0.46
CA ILE A 81 -11.77 -3.76 -1.25
C ILE A 81 -10.61 -3.27 -0.39
N LEU A 82 -9.44 -3.25 -0.96
CA LEU A 82 -8.22 -2.85 -0.25
C LEU A 82 -7.67 -1.55 -0.78
N THR A 83 -6.99 -0.84 0.10
CA THR A 83 -6.04 0.20 -0.27
C THR A 83 -4.78 -0.02 0.54
N PHE A 84 -3.63 0.41 0.04
CA PHE A 84 -2.40 0.39 0.82
C PHE A 84 -1.74 1.76 0.82
N GLY A 85 -0.87 1.95 1.79
CA GLY A 85 -0.07 3.14 1.93
C GLY A 85 0.09 3.50 3.40
N PRO A 86 1.26 4.08 3.75
CA PRO A 86 2.40 4.28 2.85
C PRO A 86 3.13 2.97 2.52
N VAL A 87 3.87 2.98 1.40
CA VAL A 87 4.84 1.94 1.06
C VAL A 87 6.21 2.59 1.16
N SER A 88 7.10 2.01 1.94
CA SER A 88 8.42 2.61 2.14
C SER A 88 9.54 1.60 1.95
N ILE A 89 10.62 2.07 1.33
CA ILE A 89 11.89 1.35 1.26
C ILE A 89 12.97 2.37 1.65
N LEU A 90 13.88 1.99 2.50
CA LEU A 90 15.00 2.86 2.88
C LEU A 90 15.70 3.40 1.62
N PRO A 91 16.06 4.69 1.58
CA PRO A 91 16.63 5.29 0.37
C PRO A 91 17.80 4.51 -0.22
N LYS A 92 18.72 4.01 0.59
CA LYS A 92 19.88 3.27 0.07
C LYS A 92 19.53 1.91 -0.55
N TYR A 93 18.31 1.42 -0.31
CA TYR A 93 17.84 0.14 -0.87
C TYR A 93 16.83 0.35 -2.00
N GLN A 94 16.51 1.59 -2.35
CA GLN A 94 15.58 1.88 -3.44
C GLN A 94 16.17 1.56 -4.80
N ARG A 95 15.30 1.31 -5.78
CA ARG A 95 15.66 1.01 -7.17
C ARG A 95 16.48 -0.26 -7.33
N LYS A 96 16.30 -1.22 -6.42
CA LYS A 96 16.99 -2.52 -6.44
C LYS A 96 16.02 -3.70 -6.49
N GLY A 97 14.73 -3.43 -6.68
CA GLY A 97 13.70 -4.46 -6.79
C GLY A 97 13.08 -4.89 -5.47
N TYR A 98 13.46 -4.32 -4.34
CA TYR A 98 12.88 -4.71 -3.05
C TYR A 98 11.41 -4.29 -2.92
N GLY A 99 11.06 -3.08 -3.39
CA GLY A 99 9.68 -2.63 -3.40
C GLY A 99 8.79 -3.51 -4.24
N LYS A 100 9.28 -3.94 -5.40
CA LYS A 100 8.57 -4.87 -6.27
C LYS A 100 8.30 -6.19 -5.56
N LYS A 101 9.32 -6.76 -4.93
CA LYS A 101 9.18 -8.03 -4.19
C LYS A 101 8.17 -7.92 -3.05
N LEU A 102 8.24 -6.83 -2.29
CA LEU A 102 7.34 -6.58 -1.18
C LEU A 102 5.89 -6.46 -1.67
N MET A 103 5.67 -5.69 -2.72
CA MET A 103 4.34 -5.51 -3.29
C MET A 103 3.78 -6.81 -3.85
N GLU A 104 4.56 -7.55 -4.64
CA GLU A 104 4.11 -8.82 -5.21
C GLU A 104 3.73 -9.83 -4.13
N TYR A 105 4.53 -9.92 -3.08
CA TYR A 105 4.21 -10.78 -1.94
C TYR A 105 2.86 -10.38 -1.32
N SER A 106 2.66 -9.08 -1.10
CA SER A 106 1.42 -8.59 -0.50
C SER A 106 0.21 -8.84 -1.41
N PHE A 107 0.38 -8.72 -2.74
CA PHE A 107 -0.71 -8.99 -3.68
C PHE A 107 -1.15 -10.46 -3.62
N GLU A 108 -0.20 -11.38 -3.54
CA GLU A 108 -0.50 -12.81 -3.41
C GLU A 108 -1.25 -13.11 -2.12
N LYS A 109 -0.81 -12.51 -1.01
CA LYS A 109 -1.48 -12.69 0.29
C LYS A 109 -2.89 -12.12 0.27
N ALA A 110 -3.08 -10.94 -0.30
CA ALA A 110 -4.40 -10.32 -0.40
C ALA A 110 -5.35 -11.19 -1.24
N ALA A 111 -4.87 -11.71 -2.37
CA ALA A 111 -5.66 -12.61 -3.20
C ALA A 111 -6.05 -13.89 -2.46
N SER A 112 -5.13 -14.43 -1.64
CA SER A 112 -5.40 -15.64 -0.86
C SER A 112 -6.45 -15.41 0.24
N MET A 113 -6.67 -14.16 0.62
CA MET A 113 -7.70 -13.77 1.60
C MET A 113 -9.02 -13.38 0.92
N ASP A 114 -9.16 -13.70 -0.37
CA ASP A 114 -10.35 -13.46 -1.18
C ASP A 114 -10.66 -11.99 -1.47
N TYR A 115 -9.66 -11.13 -1.39
CA TYR A 115 -9.80 -9.77 -1.91
C TYR A 115 -9.56 -9.75 -3.42
N ASP A 116 -10.38 -9.02 -4.15
CA ASP A 116 -10.32 -8.98 -5.61
C ASP A 116 -9.67 -7.72 -6.16
N ILE A 117 -9.73 -6.63 -5.41
CA ILE A 117 -9.45 -5.30 -5.95
C ILE A 117 -8.64 -4.48 -4.95
N ILE A 118 -7.63 -3.77 -5.46
CA ILE A 118 -6.88 -2.76 -4.70
C ILE A 118 -7.06 -1.42 -5.42
N VAL A 119 -7.47 -0.38 -4.70
CA VAL A 119 -7.52 0.99 -5.21
C VAL A 119 -6.55 1.84 -4.40
N ILE A 120 -5.72 2.60 -5.09
CA ILE A 120 -4.71 3.45 -4.43
C ILE A 120 -4.65 4.83 -5.06
N TYR A 121 -4.00 5.73 -4.35
CA TYR A 121 -3.53 7.01 -4.89
C TYR A 121 -2.02 6.95 -4.98
N GLY A 122 -1.48 7.21 -6.15
CA GLY A 122 -0.05 7.17 -6.32
C GLY A 122 0.41 7.75 -7.65
N ASN A 123 1.71 7.83 -7.83
CA ASN A 123 2.28 8.26 -9.09
C ASN A 123 2.16 7.13 -10.11
N PRO A 124 1.45 7.34 -11.24
CA PRO A 124 1.29 6.28 -12.25
C PRO A 124 2.62 5.68 -12.71
N ASN A 125 3.69 6.50 -12.76
CA ASN A 125 5.01 6.01 -13.15
C ASN A 125 5.54 4.91 -12.23
N ASN A 126 5.08 4.86 -10.98
CA ASN A 126 5.52 3.86 -10.01
C ASN A 126 4.66 2.60 -10.02
N TYR A 127 3.41 2.69 -10.45
CA TYR A 127 2.44 1.61 -10.25
C TYR A 127 1.91 0.96 -11.53
N VAL A 128 1.98 1.64 -12.68
CA VAL A 128 1.53 1.04 -13.94
C VAL A 128 2.29 -0.25 -14.22
N SER A 129 3.60 -0.27 -13.98
CA SER A 129 4.43 -1.47 -14.16
C SER A 129 4.12 -2.59 -13.16
N ARG A 130 3.35 -2.29 -12.11
CA ARG A 130 2.89 -3.27 -11.11
C ARG A 130 1.50 -3.81 -11.41
N GLY A 131 0.93 -3.46 -12.57
CA GLY A 131 -0.39 -3.93 -12.98
C GLY A 131 -1.55 -3.02 -12.60
N PHE A 132 -1.27 -1.80 -12.13
CA PHE A 132 -2.32 -0.83 -11.84
C PHE A 132 -2.73 -0.07 -13.09
N LYS A 133 -4.01 0.26 -13.17
CA LYS A 133 -4.61 1.01 -14.27
C LYS A 133 -5.43 2.15 -13.72
N SER A 134 -5.68 3.16 -14.55
CA SER A 134 -6.51 4.29 -14.13
C SER A 134 -7.92 3.80 -13.73
N CYS A 135 -8.41 4.30 -12.61
CA CYS A 135 -9.76 3.98 -12.15
C CYS A 135 -10.84 4.43 -13.14
N LYS A 136 -10.55 5.45 -13.94
CA LYS A 136 -11.48 5.93 -14.96
C LYS A 136 -11.86 4.83 -15.98
N LYS A 137 -10.94 3.94 -16.28
CA LYS A 137 -11.18 2.82 -17.21
C LYS A 137 -12.27 1.86 -16.71
N TYR A 138 -12.49 1.83 -15.40
CA TYR A 138 -13.43 0.91 -14.75
C TYR A 138 -14.61 1.65 -14.13
N ASN A 139 -14.76 2.95 -14.43
CA ASN A 139 -15.81 3.80 -13.85
C ASN A 139 -15.78 3.86 -12.32
N ILE A 140 -14.60 3.73 -11.74
CA ILE A 140 -14.40 3.89 -10.30
C ILE A 140 -14.03 5.35 -10.04
N SER A 141 -14.86 6.06 -9.29
CA SER A 141 -14.70 7.48 -9.02
C SER A 141 -14.76 7.79 -7.52
N LEU A 142 -14.44 9.03 -7.17
CA LEU A 142 -14.77 9.57 -5.86
C LEU A 142 -16.29 9.76 -5.76
N GLU A 143 -16.78 9.99 -4.54
CA GLU A 143 -18.22 10.23 -4.30
C GLU A 143 -18.79 11.34 -5.18
N ASN A 144 -17.99 12.37 -5.46
CA ASN A 144 -18.42 13.50 -6.28
C ASN A 144 -18.35 13.24 -7.79
N GLY A 145 -18.04 12.00 -8.19
CA GLY A 145 -17.98 11.61 -9.60
C GLY A 145 -16.69 11.94 -10.33
N THR A 146 -15.70 12.50 -9.65
CA THR A 146 -14.43 12.85 -10.30
C THR A 146 -13.48 11.63 -10.38
N TYR A 147 -12.54 11.68 -11.34
CA TYR A 147 -11.55 10.64 -11.59
C TYR A 147 -10.14 11.22 -11.49
N PRO A 148 -9.59 11.36 -10.27
CA PRO A 148 -8.22 11.86 -10.13
C PRO A 148 -7.23 10.97 -10.90
N SER A 149 -6.26 11.58 -11.58
CA SER A 149 -5.26 10.83 -12.37
C SER A 149 -4.40 9.93 -11.49
N ALA A 150 -4.21 10.28 -10.23
CA ALA A 150 -3.45 9.50 -9.28
C ALA A 150 -4.23 8.32 -8.71
N MET A 151 -5.52 8.24 -8.98
CA MET A 151 -6.38 7.14 -8.49
C MET A 151 -6.28 5.96 -9.43
N MET A 152 -5.80 4.83 -8.91
CA MET A 152 -5.48 3.65 -9.70
C MET A 152 -6.05 2.39 -9.07
N VAL A 153 -6.31 1.40 -9.92
CA VAL A 153 -6.91 0.12 -9.51
C VAL A 153 -6.11 -1.05 -10.05
N LYS A 154 -6.03 -2.10 -9.25
CA LYS A 154 -5.46 -3.39 -9.67
C LYS A 154 -6.47 -4.49 -9.35
N GLU A 155 -6.74 -5.34 -10.35
CA GLU A 155 -7.50 -6.57 -10.14
C GLU A 155 -6.55 -7.66 -9.68
N LEU A 156 -6.86 -8.30 -8.56
CA LEU A 156 -6.05 -9.37 -7.99
C LEU A 156 -6.42 -10.72 -8.60
N LYS A 157 -7.68 -10.84 -9.04
CA LYS A 157 -8.19 -12.06 -9.67
C LYS A 157 -8.84 -11.68 -10.98
N PRO A 158 -8.49 -12.34 -12.10
CA PRO A 158 -9.18 -12.09 -13.35
C PRO A 158 -10.63 -12.54 -13.25
N ASP A 159 -11.52 -11.79 -13.89
CA ASP A 159 -12.95 -12.14 -13.96
C ASP A 159 -13.19 -13.32 -14.90
#